data_bd95b09821a5043d03e77f215c4261e8
#
_entry.id   bd95b09821a5043d03e77f215c4261e8
#
_cell.length_a   1.000
_cell.length_b   1.000
_cell.length_c   1.000
_cell.angle_alpha   90.00
_cell.angle_beta   90.00
_cell.angle_gamma   90.00
#
_symmetry.space_group_name_H-M   'P 1'
#
loop_
_entity.id
_entity.type
_entity.pdbx_description
1 polymer ?
#
loop_
_entity_poly.entity_id
_entity_poly.type
_entity_poly.pdbx_seq_one_letter_code
_entity_poly.pdbx_strand_id
1 'polypeptide(L)'
;MHWEEVAGCRMPRCVAGHPALDFCNTWAGWGEPADPRREWLPDYDHFAVWAMHAGLVTGDACERLRRRAGRSRGAATEVLGQARELRSALYAVLLDGAGGADRSAFATVAAHAERAAGAARLVPAPPVESPGIGGPADAPTARWELSDRSGLALPLLAVARSAAALLTASDRPRIDACPGHDCGWLFLNPRGRRRWCTMSSCGNRAKVQAHARRRRADRTD
;
A
#
# COMPACT_ATOMS: atom_id res chain seq x y z
N MET A 1 -8.67 7.89 -14.45
CA MET A 1 -9.11 7.76 -13.04
C MET A 1 -8.22 6.76 -12.34
N HIS A 2 -7.86 7.02 -11.06
CA HIS A 2 -6.98 6.15 -10.26
C HIS A 2 -7.75 5.24 -9.31
N TRP A 3 -9.04 5.10 -9.48
CA TRP A 3 -9.89 4.39 -8.55
C TRP A 3 -10.79 3.38 -9.25
N GLU A 4 -11.30 2.46 -8.48
CA GLU A 4 -12.30 1.46 -8.85
C GLU A 4 -13.22 1.19 -7.67
N GLU A 5 -14.36 0.59 -7.90
CA GLU A 5 -15.31 0.22 -6.85
C GLU A 5 -15.06 -1.23 -6.43
N VAL A 6 -14.87 -1.44 -5.13
CA VAL A 6 -14.60 -2.76 -4.54
C VAL A 6 -15.48 -2.91 -3.29
N ALA A 7 -16.35 -3.90 -3.27
CA ALA A 7 -17.24 -4.23 -2.14
C ALA A 7 -18.02 -3.00 -1.60
N GLY A 8 -18.48 -2.12 -2.51
CA GLY A 8 -19.24 -0.90 -2.18
C GLY A 8 -18.38 0.27 -1.69
N CYS A 9 -17.05 0.16 -1.74
CA CYS A 9 -16.13 1.22 -1.37
C CYS A 9 -15.36 1.71 -2.61
N ARG A 10 -15.12 3.01 -2.67
CA ARG A 10 -14.24 3.62 -3.69
C ARG A 10 -12.78 3.44 -3.27
N MET A 11 -12.03 2.63 -4.04
CA MET A 11 -10.66 2.25 -3.73
C MET A 11 -9.66 2.81 -4.74
N PRO A 12 -8.44 3.20 -4.31
CA PRO A 12 -7.37 3.49 -5.23
C PRO A 12 -6.90 2.19 -5.90
N ARG A 13 -6.56 2.25 -7.17
CA ARG A 13 -5.98 1.10 -7.87
C ARG A 13 -4.62 0.74 -7.32
N CYS A 14 -4.37 -0.54 -7.11
CA CYS A 14 -3.07 -1.09 -6.75
C CYS A 14 -2.14 -1.06 -7.96
N VAL A 15 -1.35 0.00 -8.11
CA VAL A 15 -0.49 0.25 -9.29
C VAL A 15 0.99 0.35 -8.94
N ALA A 16 1.34 0.27 -7.67
CA ALA A 16 2.70 0.44 -7.19
C ALA A 16 3.60 -0.77 -7.48
N GLY A 17 3.02 -1.95 -7.60
CA GLY A 17 3.73 -3.21 -7.78
C GLY A 17 4.11 -3.90 -6.46
N HIS A 18 3.73 -3.33 -5.30
CA HIS A 18 3.91 -3.94 -3.99
C HIS A 18 2.87 -3.41 -2.99
N PRO A 19 2.23 -4.27 -2.16
CA PRO A 19 1.17 -3.83 -1.25
C PRO A 19 1.58 -2.74 -0.26
N ALA A 20 2.81 -2.76 0.25
CA ALA A 20 3.32 -1.71 1.14
C ALA A 20 3.38 -0.34 0.46
N LEU A 21 3.69 -0.27 -0.84
CA LEU A 21 3.67 0.97 -1.62
C LEU A 21 2.24 1.39 -1.96
N ASP A 22 1.38 0.43 -2.31
CA ASP A 22 -0.04 0.70 -2.55
C ASP A 22 -0.73 1.20 -1.26
N PHE A 23 -0.25 0.77 -0.08
CA PHE A 23 -0.69 1.33 1.19
C PHE A 23 -0.33 2.81 1.35
N CYS A 24 0.90 3.20 1.04
CA CYS A 24 1.27 4.61 1.01
C CYS A 24 0.41 5.40 0.02
N ASN A 25 0.00 4.79 -1.08
CA ASN A 25 -0.83 5.39 -2.11
C ASN A 25 -2.32 5.51 -1.73
N THR A 26 -2.73 5.03 -0.57
CA THR A 26 -4.06 5.33 0.00
C THR A 26 -4.19 6.78 0.49
N TRP A 27 -3.12 7.56 0.40
CA TRP A 27 -3.11 9.01 0.50
C TRP A 27 -2.55 9.59 -0.81
N ALA A 28 -3.05 10.71 -1.26
CA ALA A 28 -2.53 11.45 -2.41
C ALA A 28 -2.07 12.85 -1.99
N GLY A 29 -1.21 13.48 -2.81
CA GLY A 29 -0.71 14.82 -2.52
C GLY A 29 0.32 14.85 -1.39
N TRP A 30 1.18 13.86 -1.34
CA TRP A 30 2.34 13.87 -0.46
C TRP A 30 3.21 15.12 -0.71
N GLY A 31 3.56 15.84 0.36
CA GLY A 31 4.30 17.09 0.27
C GLY A 31 3.43 18.34 0.05
N GLU A 32 2.13 18.19 -0.18
CA GLU A 32 1.16 19.27 -0.28
C GLU A 32 0.40 19.47 1.04
N PRO A 33 -0.24 20.63 1.26
CA PRO A 33 -1.10 20.81 2.42
C PRO A 33 -2.16 19.71 2.53
N ALA A 34 -2.46 19.32 3.76
CA ALA A 34 -3.43 18.25 4.03
C ALA A 34 -4.81 18.60 3.45
N ASP A 35 -5.37 17.69 2.66
CA ASP A 35 -6.71 17.80 2.09
C ASP A 35 -7.47 16.48 2.35
N PRO A 36 -8.54 16.50 3.13
CA PRO A 36 -9.35 15.29 3.43
C PRO A 36 -9.86 14.56 2.19
N ARG A 37 -10.03 15.25 1.05
CA ARG A 37 -10.45 14.65 -0.22
C ARG A 37 -9.40 13.72 -0.82
N ARG A 38 -8.17 13.75 -0.30
CA ARG A 38 -7.03 12.92 -0.73
C ARG A 38 -6.90 11.63 0.08
N GLU A 39 -7.77 11.45 1.10
CA GLU A 39 -7.79 10.27 1.95
C GLU A 39 -8.68 9.17 1.34
N TRP A 40 -8.11 8.01 1.07
CA TRP A 40 -8.81 6.85 0.53
C TRP A 40 -9.27 5.87 1.62
N LEU A 41 -8.78 6.05 2.85
CA LEU A 41 -9.17 5.27 4.02
C LEU A 41 -9.90 6.18 5.03
N PRO A 42 -11.10 6.69 4.71
CA PRO A 42 -11.83 7.61 5.60
C PRO A 42 -12.28 6.94 6.89
N ASP A 43 -12.50 5.64 6.86
CA ASP A 43 -12.94 4.82 7.98
C ASP A 43 -12.33 3.41 7.94
N TYR A 44 -12.60 2.61 8.97
CA TYR A 44 -12.08 1.24 9.08
C TYR A 44 -12.67 0.31 8.02
N ASP A 45 -13.89 0.55 7.57
CA ASP A 45 -14.53 -0.25 6.53
C ASP A 45 -13.75 -0.18 5.23
N HIS A 46 -13.37 1.03 4.83
CA HIS A 46 -12.48 1.27 3.69
C HIS A 46 -11.10 0.62 3.89
N PHE A 47 -10.55 0.64 5.10
CA PHE A 47 -9.25 0.00 5.37
C PHE A 47 -9.33 -1.53 5.24
N ALA A 48 -10.38 -2.16 5.76
CA ALA A 48 -10.58 -3.61 5.63
C ALA A 48 -10.78 -4.03 4.15
N VAL A 49 -11.59 -3.27 3.40
CA VAL A 49 -11.82 -3.50 1.96
C VAL A 49 -10.54 -3.26 1.16
N TRP A 50 -9.78 -2.21 1.48
CA TRP A 50 -8.50 -1.96 0.83
C TRP A 50 -7.50 -3.11 1.07
N ALA A 51 -7.41 -3.62 2.30
CA ALA A 51 -6.52 -4.73 2.61
C ALA A 51 -6.88 -6.02 1.84
N MET A 52 -8.17 -6.26 1.63
CA MET A 52 -8.66 -7.34 0.75
C MET A 52 -8.28 -7.06 -0.72
N HIS A 53 -8.55 -5.87 -1.20
CA HIS A 53 -8.22 -5.45 -2.56
C HIS A 53 -6.72 -5.55 -2.88
N ALA A 54 -5.87 -5.23 -1.90
CA ALA A 54 -4.40 -5.38 -1.99
C ALA A 54 -3.91 -6.84 -1.80
N GLY A 55 -4.81 -7.80 -1.62
CA GLY A 55 -4.46 -9.22 -1.44
C GLY A 55 -3.83 -9.54 -0.07
N LEU A 56 -3.96 -8.66 0.92
CA LEU A 56 -3.38 -8.84 2.25
C LEU A 56 -4.27 -9.65 3.20
N VAL A 57 -5.57 -9.64 2.98
CA VAL A 57 -6.56 -10.46 3.71
C VAL A 57 -7.55 -11.09 2.72
N THR A 58 -8.17 -12.19 3.12
CA THR A 58 -9.19 -12.86 2.29
C THR A 58 -10.53 -12.12 2.33
N GLY A 59 -11.43 -12.40 1.37
CA GLY A 59 -12.79 -11.85 1.36
C GLY A 59 -13.56 -12.18 2.64
N ASP A 60 -13.50 -13.43 3.10
CA ASP A 60 -14.14 -13.86 4.35
C ASP A 60 -13.58 -13.13 5.58
N ALA A 61 -12.27 -12.92 5.63
CA ALA A 61 -11.66 -12.14 6.70
C ALA A 61 -12.13 -10.67 6.66
N CYS A 62 -12.18 -10.06 5.49
CA CYS A 62 -12.70 -8.71 5.30
C CYS A 62 -14.14 -8.58 5.82
N GLU A 63 -15.04 -9.49 5.47
CA GLU A 63 -16.41 -9.47 5.96
C GLU A 63 -16.51 -9.63 7.48
N ARG A 64 -15.71 -10.53 8.07
CA ARG A 64 -15.65 -10.68 9.55
C ARG A 64 -15.15 -9.40 10.21
N LEU A 65 -14.15 -8.76 9.65
CA LEU A 65 -13.58 -7.50 10.14
C LEU A 65 -14.62 -6.36 10.11
N ARG A 66 -15.32 -6.20 8.99
CA ARG A 66 -16.39 -5.20 8.83
C ARG A 66 -17.48 -5.38 9.87
N ARG A 67 -18.00 -6.61 10.07
CA ARG A 67 -18.98 -6.93 11.09
C ARG A 67 -18.47 -6.63 12.51
N ARG A 68 -17.22 -6.95 12.81
CA ARG A 68 -16.60 -6.69 14.12
C ARG A 68 -16.41 -5.19 14.35
N ALA A 69 -16.00 -4.44 13.36
CA ALA A 69 -15.84 -2.98 13.43
C ALA A 69 -17.17 -2.29 13.76
N GLY A 70 -18.28 -2.73 13.18
CA GLY A 70 -19.62 -2.23 13.50
C GLY A 70 -20.01 -2.39 14.97
N ARG A 71 -19.51 -3.44 15.64
CA ARG A 71 -19.75 -3.72 17.07
C ARG A 71 -18.75 -3.04 18.02
N SER A 72 -17.60 -2.60 17.51
CA SER A 72 -16.48 -2.07 18.30
C SER A 72 -15.87 -0.83 17.61
N ARG A 73 -16.71 0.19 17.40
CA ARG A 73 -16.35 1.39 16.61
C ARG A 73 -15.11 2.11 17.16
N GLY A 74 -14.99 2.24 18.49
CA GLY A 74 -13.83 2.89 19.12
C GLY A 74 -12.53 2.17 18.79
N ALA A 75 -12.47 0.84 18.96
CA ALA A 75 -11.30 0.05 18.63
C ALA A 75 -10.99 0.07 17.12
N ALA A 76 -12.01 0.11 16.27
CA ALA A 76 -11.82 0.24 14.82
C ALA A 76 -11.19 1.59 14.44
N THR A 77 -11.67 2.68 15.06
CA THR A 77 -11.09 4.03 14.86
C THR A 77 -9.64 4.11 15.34
N GLU A 78 -9.32 3.48 16.46
CA GLU A 78 -7.96 3.43 16.99
C GLU A 78 -7.01 2.70 16.02
N VAL A 79 -7.40 1.51 15.53
CA VAL A 79 -6.61 0.76 14.54
C VAL A 79 -6.43 1.56 13.25
N LEU A 80 -7.45 2.26 12.78
CA LEU A 80 -7.33 3.13 11.60
C LEU A 80 -6.35 4.29 11.85
N GLY A 81 -6.36 4.88 13.05
CA GLY A 81 -5.39 5.91 13.45
C GLY A 81 -3.96 5.38 13.35
N GLN A 82 -3.70 4.20 13.96
CA GLN A 82 -2.39 3.53 13.88
C GLN A 82 -2.00 3.19 12.43
N ALA A 83 -2.96 2.79 11.59
CA ALA A 83 -2.69 2.53 10.18
C ALA A 83 -2.25 3.78 9.41
N ARG A 84 -2.90 4.92 9.65
CA ARG A 84 -2.52 6.20 9.01
C ARG A 84 -1.16 6.69 9.50
N GLU A 85 -0.84 6.50 10.78
CA GLU A 85 0.47 6.80 11.36
C GLU A 85 1.56 5.93 10.70
N LEU A 86 1.37 4.61 10.65
CA LEU A 86 2.27 3.69 9.94
C LEU A 86 2.46 4.10 8.48
N ARG A 87 1.39 4.50 7.79
CA ARG A 87 1.44 4.94 6.39
C ARG A 87 2.38 6.14 6.20
N SER A 88 2.24 7.14 7.06
CA SER A 88 3.08 8.34 7.00
C SER A 88 4.54 8.03 7.30
N ALA A 89 4.79 7.24 8.33
CA ALA A 89 6.12 6.79 8.70
C ALA A 89 6.78 5.95 7.59
N LEU A 90 6.03 5.00 7.04
CA LEU A 90 6.53 4.15 5.96
C LEU A 90 6.85 4.95 4.70
N TYR A 91 6.02 5.93 4.34
CA TYR A 91 6.28 6.82 3.21
C TYR A 91 7.61 7.57 3.39
N ALA A 92 7.86 8.16 4.55
CA ALA A 92 9.10 8.86 4.87
C ALA A 92 10.30 7.91 4.76
N VAL A 93 10.26 6.74 5.41
CA VAL A 93 11.34 5.74 5.37
C VAL A 93 11.67 5.28 3.95
N LEU A 94 10.66 5.14 3.08
CA LEU A 94 10.85 4.67 1.71
C LEU A 94 11.47 5.72 0.78
N LEU A 95 11.26 7.01 1.05
CA LEU A 95 11.82 8.12 0.25
C LEU A 95 13.22 8.52 0.69
N ASP A 96 13.48 8.58 2.00
CA ASP A 96 14.75 9.07 2.52
C ASP A 96 15.93 8.09 2.29
N GLY A 97 15.63 6.83 1.98
CA GLY A 97 16.65 5.80 1.79
C GLY A 97 17.44 5.51 3.07
N ALA A 98 18.52 4.73 2.96
CA ALA A 98 19.29 4.25 4.12
C ALA A 98 20.16 5.32 4.83
N GLY A 99 20.19 6.57 4.32
CA GLY A 99 21.15 7.58 4.77
C GLY A 99 20.58 8.76 5.58
N GLY A 100 19.27 8.96 5.62
CA GLY A 100 18.66 10.14 6.22
C GLY A 100 17.33 9.90 6.91
N ALA A 101 16.88 8.64 6.99
CA ALA A 101 15.56 8.32 7.53
C ALA A 101 15.34 8.97 8.90
N ASP A 102 14.24 9.72 9.01
CA ASP A 102 13.74 10.17 10.30
C ASP A 102 13.68 8.98 11.26
N ARG A 103 14.53 9.00 12.29
CA ARG A 103 14.63 7.91 13.28
C ARG A 103 13.29 7.61 13.93
N SER A 104 12.44 8.60 14.09
CA SER A 104 11.09 8.46 14.63
C SER A 104 10.19 7.68 13.66
N ALA A 105 10.22 8.02 12.38
CA ALA A 105 9.49 7.29 11.35
C ALA A 105 9.95 5.83 11.27
N PHE A 106 11.26 5.57 11.28
CA PHE A 106 11.79 4.22 11.31
C PHE A 106 11.36 3.45 12.56
N ALA A 107 11.41 4.07 13.75
CA ALA A 107 10.98 3.43 15.00
C ALA A 107 9.49 3.04 14.95
N THR A 108 8.63 3.90 14.39
CA THR A 108 7.20 3.58 14.18
C THR A 108 7.03 2.35 13.28
N VAL A 109 7.73 2.30 12.14
CA VAL A 109 7.68 1.15 11.23
C VAL A 109 8.19 -0.12 11.91
N ALA A 110 9.31 -0.03 12.64
CA ALA A 110 9.91 -1.16 13.36
C ALA A 110 8.95 -1.74 14.42
N ALA A 111 8.34 -0.89 15.24
CA ALA A 111 7.38 -1.33 16.27
C ALA A 111 6.18 -2.08 15.67
N HIS A 112 5.65 -1.62 14.53
CA HIS A 112 4.59 -2.33 13.84
C HIS A 112 5.07 -3.63 13.19
N ALA A 113 6.29 -3.67 12.65
CA ALA A 113 6.89 -4.88 12.09
C ALA A 113 7.12 -5.96 13.17
N GLU A 114 7.62 -5.58 14.35
CA GLU A 114 7.80 -6.46 15.50
C GLU A 114 6.46 -7.06 15.97
N ARG A 115 5.43 -6.24 16.09
CA ARG A 115 4.07 -6.72 16.41
C ARG A 115 3.54 -7.70 15.37
N ALA A 116 3.78 -7.44 14.08
CA ALA A 116 3.36 -8.33 13.01
C ALA A 116 4.14 -9.65 13.04
N ALA A 117 5.43 -9.62 13.32
CA ALA A 117 6.26 -10.83 13.47
C ALA A 117 5.78 -11.68 14.65
N GLY A 118 5.52 -11.07 15.81
CA GLY A 118 5.00 -11.78 17.00
C GLY A 118 3.60 -12.36 16.82
N ALA A 119 2.79 -11.82 15.90
CA ALA A 119 1.45 -12.32 15.58
C ALA A 119 1.44 -13.38 14.46
N ALA A 120 2.53 -13.55 13.75
CA ALA A 120 2.65 -14.49 12.65
C ALA A 120 2.96 -15.91 13.15
N ARG A 121 2.46 -16.89 12.42
CA ARG A 121 2.73 -18.33 12.65
C ARG A 121 3.24 -18.95 11.36
N LEU A 122 4.23 -19.85 11.50
CA LEU A 122 4.67 -20.67 10.38
C LEU A 122 3.67 -21.82 10.19
N VAL A 123 3.10 -21.92 9.01
CA VAL A 123 2.15 -22.98 8.65
C VAL A 123 2.61 -23.69 7.37
N PRO A 124 2.24 -24.96 7.15
CA PRO A 124 2.51 -25.63 5.88
C PRO A 124 1.95 -24.82 4.69
N ALA A 125 2.70 -24.73 3.62
CA ALA A 125 2.17 -24.16 2.38
C ALA A 125 1.07 -25.08 1.81
N PRO A 126 0.00 -24.53 1.21
CA PRO A 126 -0.98 -25.35 0.52
C PRO A 126 -0.30 -26.11 -0.62
N PRO A 127 -0.78 -27.32 -0.96
CA PRO A 127 -0.31 -28.03 -2.14
C PRO A 127 -0.43 -27.14 -3.38
N VAL A 128 0.63 -27.06 -4.17
CA VAL A 128 0.56 -26.43 -5.48
C VAL A 128 -0.21 -27.40 -6.40
N GLU A 129 -1.42 -27.06 -6.77
CA GLU A 129 -2.15 -27.76 -7.82
C GLU A 129 -1.44 -27.51 -9.15
N SER A 130 -0.47 -28.35 -9.48
CA SER A 130 0.15 -28.36 -10.80
C SER A 130 -0.64 -29.27 -11.71
N PRO A 131 -1.11 -28.82 -12.86
CA PRO A 131 -1.61 -29.69 -13.90
C PRO A 131 -0.41 -30.35 -14.61
N GLY A 132 0.19 -31.39 -14.01
CA GLY A 132 1.32 -32.11 -14.60
C GLY A 132 2.19 -32.85 -13.59
N ILE A 133 2.79 -33.93 -14.02
CA ILE A 133 3.73 -34.77 -13.25
C ILE A 133 4.99 -33.96 -12.99
N GLY A 134 5.22 -33.57 -11.74
CA GLY A 134 6.37 -32.77 -11.28
C GLY A 134 5.98 -31.33 -11.00
N GLY A 135 5.57 -31.04 -9.75
CA GLY A 135 5.46 -29.66 -9.26
C GLY A 135 6.85 -29.00 -9.30
N PRO A 136 6.93 -27.64 -9.39
CA PRO A 136 8.21 -26.96 -9.37
C PRO A 136 8.98 -27.35 -8.12
N ALA A 137 10.22 -27.81 -8.28
CA ALA A 137 11.11 -28.23 -7.19
C ALA A 137 11.36 -27.10 -6.16
N ASP A 138 11.01 -25.87 -6.50
CA ASP A 138 11.22 -24.64 -5.71
C ASP A 138 9.98 -24.11 -4.99
N ALA A 139 8.88 -24.87 -4.94
CA ALA A 139 7.68 -24.42 -4.21
C ALA A 139 7.97 -24.38 -2.69
N PRO A 140 7.63 -23.30 -1.98
CA PRO A 140 7.88 -23.21 -0.56
C PRO A 140 7.06 -24.26 0.19
N THR A 141 7.71 -24.95 1.15
CA THR A 141 7.07 -25.96 2.01
C THR A 141 6.24 -25.35 3.12
N ALA A 142 6.47 -24.08 3.45
CA ALA A 142 5.80 -23.37 4.53
C ALA A 142 5.59 -21.90 4.19
N ARG A 143 4.63 -21.27 4.87
CA ARG A 143 4.36 -19.83 4.76
C ARG A 143 4.07 -19.23 6.14
N TRP A 144 4.35 -17.94 6.27
CA TRP A 144 3.90 -17.19 7.42
C TRP A 144 2.44 -16.78 7.26
N GLU A 145 1.64 -17.00 8.28
CA GLU A 145 0.23 -16.66 8.31
C GLU A 145 -0.09 -15.81 9.55
N LEU A 146 -0.86 -14.74 9.38
CA LEU A 146 -1.42 -13.96 10.47
C LEU A 146 -2.73 -14.61 10.92
N SER A 147 -2.87 -14.85 12.21
CA SER A 147 -4.06 -15.48 12.76
C SER A 147 -5.27 -14.55 12.75
N ASP A 148 -6.45 -15.09 12.48
CA ASP A 148 -7.75 -14.40 12.68
C ASP A 148 -7.96 -13.91 14.13
N ARG A 149 -7.18 -14.45 15.09
CA ARG A 149 -7.15 -13.96 16.49
C ARG A 149 -6.62 -12.53 16.61
N SER A 150 -5.92 -12.02 15.59
CA SER A 150 -5.49 -10.62 15.50
C SER A 150 -6.66 -9.63 15.50
N GLY A 151 -7.88 -10.09 15.25
CA GLY A 151 -9.08 -9.26 15.30
C GLY A 151 -9.00 -8.05 14.38
N LEU A 152 -9.42 -6.88 14.85
CA LEU A 152 -9.40 -5.65 14.06
C LEU A 152 -7.98 -5.20 13.64
N ALA A 153 -6.92 -5.67 14.32
CA ALA A 153 -5.55 -5.35 13.95
C ALA A 153 -5.04 -6.13 12.73
N LEU A 154 -5.74 -7.17 12.25
CA LEU A 154 -5.28 -8.03 11.17
C LEU A 154 -4.83 -7.27 9.91
N PRO A 155 -5.57 -6.31 9.35
CA PRO A 155 -5.12 -5.56 8.17
C PRO A 155 -3.84 -4.76 8.44
N LEU A 156 -3.74 -4.12 9.63
CA LEU A 156 -2.57 -3.35 10.02
C LEU A 156 -1.32 -4.22 10.13
N LEU A 157 -1.44 -5.38 10.75
CA LEU A 157 -0.34 -6.35 10.88
C LEU A 157 0.08 -6.91 9.51
N ALA A 158 -0.89 -7.15 8.62
CA ALA A 158 -0.60 -7.60 7.26
C ALA A 158 0.18 -6.54 6.44
N VAL A 159 -0.19 -5.27 6.56
CA VAL A 159 0.56 -4.15 5.98
C VAL A 159 1.97 -4.08 6.58
N ALA A 160 2.10 -4.11 7.91
CA ALA A 160 3.39 -4.02 8.59
C ALA A 160 4.33 -5.17 8.18
N ARG A 161 3.81 -6.39 8.06
CA ARG A 161 4.57 -7.53 7.55
C ARG A 161 5.02 -7.33 6.10
N SER A 162 4.13 -6.84 5.25
CA SER A 162 4.43 -6.52 3.86
C SER A 162 5.52 -5.43 3.75
N ALA A 163 5.44 -4.40 4.59
CA ALA A 163 6.44 -3.35 4.67
C ALA A 163 7.80 -3.89 5.14
N ALA A 164 7.83 -4.71 6.19
CA ALA A 164 9.05 -5.34 6.67
C ALA A 164 9.71 -6.19 5.58
N ALA A 165 8.94 -7.01 4.86
CA ALA A 165 9.45 -7.82 3.76
C ALA A 165 10.08 -6.97 2.65
N LEU A 166 9.45 -5.84 2.29
CA LEU A 166 9.99 -4.91 1.30
C LEU A 166 11.30 -4.24 1.78
N LEU A 167 11.34 -3.81 3.04
CA LEU A 167 12.48 -3.08 3.59
C LEU A 167 13.70 -3.98 3.82
N THR A 168 13.50 -5.27 4.07
CA THR A 168 14.58 -6.26 4.32
C THR A 168 14.99 -7.05 3.08
N ALA A 169 14.32 -6.87 1.95
CA ALA A 169 14.68 -7.55 0.71
C ALA A 169 16.06 -7.10 0.22
N SER A 170 16.97 -8.06 0.01
CA SER A 170 18.34 -7.82 -0.47
C SER A 170 18.38 -7.29 -1.90
N ASP A 171 17.40 -7.68 -2.71
CA ASP A 171 17.23 -7.33 -4.12
C ASP A 171 16.11 -6.29 -4.34
N ARG A 172 15.86 -5.45 -3.31
CA ARG A 172 14.80 -4.45 -3.35
C ARG A 172 14.89 -3.59 -4.61
N PRO A 173 13.86 -3.60 -5.48
CA PRO A 173 13.85 -2.75 -6.65
C PRO A 173 13.84 -1.27 -6.28
N ARG A 174 14.36 -0.42 -7.16
CA ARG A 174 14.25 1.03 -7.03
C ARG A 174 12.79 1.44 -6.85
N ILE A 175 12.54 2.33 -5.91
CA ILE A 175 11.25 2.95 -5.63
C ILE A 175 11.35 4.42 -6.03
N ASP A 176 10.38 4.90 -6.82
CA ASP A 176 10.27 6.31 -7.19
C ASP A 176 8.92 6.86 -6.76
N ALA A 177 8.88 8.18 -6.49
CA ALA A 177 7.66 8.92 -6.27
C ALA A 177 7.17 9.55 -7.58
N CYS A 178 5.86 9.59 -7.78
CA CYS A 178 5.25 10.23 -8.94
C CYS A 178 5.39 11.75 -8.85
N PRO A 179 6.02 12.43 -9.83
CA PRO A 179 6.18 13.87 -9.84
C PRO A 179 4.92 14.62 -10.29
N GLY A 180 3.78 13.93 -10.43
CA GLY A 180 2.52 14.56 -10.80
C GLY A 180 2.03 15.51 -9.72
N HIS A 181 1.56 16.68 -10.12
CA HIS A 181 0.92 17.64 -9.20
C HIS A 181 -0.17 16.93 -8.38
N ASP A 182 -0.20 17.15 -7.08
CA ASP A 182 -1.15 16.53 -6.14
C ASP A 182 -1.10 14.98 -6.10
N CYS A 183 0.06 14.36 -6.37
CA CYS A 183 0.18 12.91 -6.40
C CYS A 183 1.16 12.38 -5.34
N GLY A 184 2.45 12.31 -5.64
CA GLY A 184 3.47 11.74 -4.75
C GLY A 184 3.37 10.22 -4.57
N TRP A 185 2.53 9.51 -5.29
CA TRP A 185 2.37 8.06 -5.18
C TRP A 185 3.66 7.32 -5.50
N LEU A 186 3.98 6.32 -4.68
CA LEU A 186 5.16 5.47 -4.84
C LEU A 186 4.92 4.35 -5.84
N PHE A 187 5.97 3.89 -6.50
CA PHE A 187 5.92 2.73 -7.38
C PHE A 187 7.29 2.08 -7.54
N LEU A 188 7.31 0.77 -7.80
CA LEU A 188 8.50 0.06 -8.18
C LEU A 188 8.96 0.47 -9.58
N ASN A 189 10.25 0.78 -9.72
CA ASN A 189 10.86 1.21 -10.98
C ASN A 189 12.21 0.52 -11.23
N PRO A 190 12.23 -0.83 -11.34
CA PRO A 190 13.47 -1.60 -11.39
C PRO A 190 14.41 -1.21 -12.53
N ARG A 191 13.87 -0.69 -13.64
CA ARG A 191 14.65 -0.26 -14.81
C ARG A 191 14.80 1.25 -14.94
N GLY A 192 14.29 2.04 -13.97
CA GLY A 192 14.35 3.52 -14.02
C GLY A 192 13.54 4.17 -15.15
N ARG A 193 12.68 3.41 -15.85
CA ARG A 193 11.97 3.89 -17.06
C ARG A 193 10.58 4.45 -16.78
N ARG A 194 9.99 4.09 -15.66
CA ARG A 194 8.66 4.56 -15.24
C ARG A 194 8.80 5.96 -14.65
N ARG A 195 8.10 6.93 -15.22
CA ARG A 195 8.11 8.33 -14.77
C ARG A 195 6.88 8.70 -13.93
N TRP A 196 5.75 8.03 -14.14
CA TRP A 196 4.46 8.35 -13.54
C TRP A 196 3.87 7.13 -12.84
N CYS A 197 3.08 7.35 -11.79
CA CYS A 197 2.35 6.26 -11.13
C CYS A 197 1.45 5.51 -12.12
N THR A 198 0.81 6.21 -13.07
CA THR A 198 0.17 5.61 -14.25
C THR A 198 0.23 6.57 -15.44
N MET A 199 0.32 6.02 -16.65
CA MET A 199 0.24 6.81 -17.89
C MET A 199 -1.18 7.32 -18.13
N SER A 200 -2.21 6.54 -17.80
CA SER A 200 -3.62 6.89 -18.01
C SER A 200 -4.11 8.06 -17.15
N SER A 201 -3.35 8.47 -16.15
CA SER A 201 -3.72 9.54 -15.25
C SER A 201 -2.64 10.63 -15.16
N CYS A 202 -1.62 10.48 -14.31
CA CYS A 202 -0.58 11.51 -14.14
C CYS A 202 0.20 11.77 -15.44
N GLY A 203 0.52 10.71 -16.19
CA GLY A 203 1.16 10.86 -17.50
C GLY A 203 0.29 11.61 -18.50
N ASN A 204 -1.00 11.32 -18.56
CA ASN A 204 -1.93 12.02 -19.45
C ASN A 204 -2.13 13.47 -19.03
N ARG A 205 -2.30 13.75 -17.72
CA ARG A 205 -2.36 15.15 -17.21
C ARG A 205 -1.13 15.97 -17.61
N ALA A 206 0.06 15.37 -17.46
CA ALA A 206 1.31 16.02 -17.83
C ALA A 206 1.39 16.33 -19.35
N LYS A 207 0.93 15.40 -20.21
CA LYS A 207 0.86 15.62 -21.66
C LYS A 207 -0.09 16.77 -22.01
N VAL A 208 -1.27 16.82 -21.42
CA VAL A 208 -2.26 17.89 -21.65
C VAL A 208 -1.70 19.24 -21.22
N GLN A 209 -1.07 19.31 -20.03
CA GLN A 209 -0.44 20.54 -19.54
C GLN A 209 0.70 21.02 -20.46
N ALA A 210 1.57 20.09 -20.92
CA ALA A 210 2.65 20.43 -21.83
C ALA A 210 2.12 20.95 -23.18
N HIS A 211 1.04 20.36 -23.70
CA HIS A 211 0.40 20.84 -24.92
C HIS A 211 -0.21 22.25 -24.74
N ALA A 212 -0.91 22.47 -23.63
CA ALA A 212 -1.49 23.78 -23.32
C ALA A 212 -0.44 24.88 -23.17
N ARG A 213 0.72 24.57 -22.57
CA ARG A 213 1.85 25.52 -22.45
C ARG A 213 2.41 25.90 -23.83
N ARG A 214 2.62 24.92 -24.71
CA ARG A 214 3.09 25.19 -26.10
C ARG A 214 2.14 26.10 -26.85
N ARG A 215 0.84 25.80 -26.85
CA ARG A 215 -0.17 26.65 -27.52
C ARG A 215 -0.27 28.05 -26.96
N ARG A 216 0.07 28.28 -25.69
CA ARG A 216 0.13 29.63 -25.12
C ARG A 216 1.36 30.41 -25.61
N ALA A 217 2.53 29.74 -25.65
CA ALA A 217 3.76 30.34 -26.20
C ALA A 217 3.57 30.78 -27.67
N ASP A 218 3.02 29.87 -28.50
CA ASP A 218 2.78 30.13 -29.93
C ASP A 218 1.74 31.27 -30.21
N ARG A 219 1.00 31.72 -29.17
CA ARG A 219 0.02 32.82 -29.30
C ARG A 219 0.55 34.16 -28.79
N THR A 220 1.74 34.16 -28.21
CA THR A 220 2.36 35.35 -27.61
C THR A 220 3.49 35.92 -28.50
N ASP A 221 3.92 35.13 -29.51
CA ASP A 221 4.78 35.50 -30.62
C ASP A 221 3.93 35.92 -31.83
#